data_0e9108a2a61466149d4accc455f580eb
#
_entry.id   0e9108a2a61466149d4accc455f580eb
#
_cell.length_a   1.000
_cell.length_b   1.000
_cell.length_c   1.000
_cell.angle_alpha   90.00
_cell.angle_beta   90.00
_cell.angle_gamma   90.00
#
_symmetry.space_group_name_H-M   'P 1'
#
loop_
_entity.id
_entity.type
_entity.pdbx_description
1 polymer ?
#
loop_
_entity_poly.entity_id
_entity_poly.type
_entity_poly.pdbx_seq_one_letter_code
_entity_poly.pdbx_strand_id
1 'polypeptide(L)'
;MFVPEPVDARDWLKNRANPAQAVAWQPHHVWSSCDGTLAVTRGAWQRADGSVGYFTTVWQRQRDGEYRWMLDQGDVLESPLDEPEFVRTDVADCPQRDVAAELRAQAERSRPAAGGTYFDQVSADSSLFLTFVVSPDLSRHWKLMLNRDGKMIDAMSGSVAAPGGA
;
A
#
# COMPACT_ATOMS: atom_id res chain seq x y z
N MET A 1 -3.80 -8.35 3.29
CA MET A 1 -5.17 -7.81 3.20
C MET A 1 -5.49 -7.53 1.74
N PHE A 2 -6.58 -8.09 1.22
CA PHE A 2 -7.07 -7.81 -0.13
C PHE A 2 -8.26 -6.87 -0.05
N VAL A 3 -8.45 -6.06 -1.07
CA VAL A 3 -9.61 -5.15 -1.18
C VAL A 3 -10.34 -5.44 -2.50
N PRO A 4 -11.64 -5.14 -2.68
CA PRO A 4 -12.41 -4.11 -1.95
C PRO A 4 -12.78 -4.43 -0.51
N GLU A 5 -12.91 -5.69 -0.11
CA GLU A 5 -13.21 -6.05 1.26
C GLU A 5 -11.93 -6.40 2.02
N PRO A 6 -11.75 -5.91 3.27
CA PRO A 6 -10.64 -6.31 4.09
C PRO A 6 -10.73 -7.81 4.43
N VAL A 7 -9.76 -8.58 3.98
CA VAL A 7 -9.71 -10.03 4.25
C VAL A 7 -8.34 -10.41 4.79
N ASP A 8 -8.30 -11.45 5.62
CA ASP A 8 -7.05 -12.14 5.91
C ASP A 8 -6.60 -12.91 4.66
N ALA A 9 -5.41 -12.59 4.19
CA ALA A 9 -4.91 -13.15 2.94
C ALA A 9 -4.65 -14.65 3.00
N ARG A 10 -4.19 -15.15 4.14
CA ARG A 10 -3.91 -16.58 4.34
C ARG A 10 -5.20 -17.38 4.29
N ASP A 11 -6.24 -16.91 4.97
CA ASP A 11 -7.54 -17.58 4.98
C ASP A 11 -8.22 -17.50 3.62
N TRP A 12 -8.09 -16.35 2.95
CA TRP A 12 -8.65 -16.16 1.62
C TRP A 12 -7.99 -17.06 0.56
N LEU A 13 -6.66 -17.22 0.60
CA LEU A 13 -5.91 -18.04 -0.36
C LEU A 13 -6.06 -19.54 -0.09
N LYS A 14 -6.24 -19.96 1.16
CA LYS A 14 -6.25 -21.36 1.59
C LYS A 14 -7.27 -22.24 0.86
N ASN A 15 -8.41 -21.65 0.49
CA ASN A 15 -9.53 -22.37 -0.12
C ASN A 15 -9.75 -22.04 -1.61
N ARG A 16 -8.75 -21.43 -2.27
CA ARG A 16 -8.83 -21.05 -3.68
C ARG A 16 -7.87 -21.88 -4.52
N ALA A 17 -8.40 -22.40 -5.64
CA ALA A 17 -7.56 -22.98 -6.67
C ALA A 17 -6.74 -21.86 -7.35
N ASN A 18 -5.53 -22.21 -7.76
CA ASN A 18 -4.74 -21.30 -8.60
C ASN A 18 -5.47 -21.06 -9.92
N PRO A 19 -5.50 -19.83 -10.42
CA PRO A 19 -6.04 -19.55 -11.75
C PRO A 19 -5.20 -20.26 -12.81
N ALA A 20 -5.85 -20.59 -13.95
CA ALA A 20 -5.17 -21.24 -15.07
C ALA A 20 -4.00 -20.41 -15.63
N GLN A 21 -4.11 -19.08 -15.52
CA GLN A 21 -3.06 -18.12 -15.89
C GLN A 21 -2.85 -17.12 -14.76
N ALA A 22 -1.60 -16.85 -14.44
CA ALA A 22 -1.25 -15.83 -13.47
C ALA A 22 -1.62 -14.42 -13.96
N VAL A 23 -1.91 -13.54 -13.02
CA VAL A 23 -2.06 -12.11 -13.32
C VAL A 23 -0.71 -11.57 -13.75
N ALA A 24 -0.65 -10.89 -14.89
CA ALA A 24 0.52 -10.09 -15.25
C ALA A 24 0.51 -8.79 -14.42
N TRP A 25 1.64 -8.44 -13.83
CA TRP A 25 1.77 -7.22 -13.04
C TRP A 25 3.14 -6.59 -13.27
N GLN A 26 3.17 -5.25 -13.20
CA GLN A 26 4.38 -4.46 -13.42
C GLN A 26 4.43 -3.33 -12.40
N PRO A 27 5.48 -3.23 -11.58
CA PRO A 27 5.68 -2.09 -10.72
C PRO A 27 6.06 -0.86 -11.56
N HIS A 28 5.43 0.27 -11.26
CA HIS A 28 5.72 1.56 -11.87
C HIS A 28 6.54 2.44 -10.93
N HIS A 29 6.28 2.33 -9.62
CA HIS A 29 6.93 3.13 -8.61
C HIS A 29 7.19 2.30 -7.34
N VAL A 30 8.36 2.51 -6.76
CA VAL A 30 8.79 1.91 -5.49
C VAL A 30 9.23 3.01 -4.55
N TRP A 31 8.69 3.03 -3.34
CA TRP A 31 9.17 3.84 -2.23
C TRP A 31 9.80 2.93 -1.18
N SER A 32 10.95 3.30 -0.66
CA SER A 32 11.66 2.54 0.37
C SER A 32 12.02 3.43 1.55
N SER A 33 11.96 2.86 2.76
CA SER A 33 12.57 3.49 3.92
C SER A 33 14.09 3.57 3.77
N CYS A 34 14.73 4.49 4.51
CA CYS A 34 16.17 4.62 4.48
C CYS A 34 16.88 3.34 4.96
N ASP A 35 16.37 2.69 6.01
CA ASP A 35 16.91 1.44 6.54
C ASP A 35 16.51 0.19 5.75
N GLY A 36 15.65 0.32 4.74
CA GLY A 36 15.12 -0.77 3.93
C GLY A 36 14.21 -1.75 4.68
N THR A 37 13.68 -1.41 5.86
CA THR A 37 12.78 -2.30 6.60
C THR A 37 11.36 -2.30 6.06
N LEU A 38 10.97 -1.23 5.35
CA LEU A 38 9.65 -1.06 4.74
C LEU A 38 9.79 -0.58 3.30
N ALA A 39 9.00 -1.15 2.41
CA ALA A 39 8.86 -0.68 1.05
C ALA A 39 7.38 -0.69 0.62
N VAL A 40 7.03 0.19 -0.31
CA VAL A 40 5.71 0.26 -0.93
C VAL A 40 5.89 0.26 -2.44
N THR A 41 5.18 -0.60 -3.14
CA THR A 41 5.17 -0.65 -4.60
C THR A 41 3.79 -0.30 -5.11
N ARG A 42 3.73 0.45 -6.21
CA ARG A 42 2.52 0.71 -6.97
C ARG A 42 2.77 0.43 -8.43
N GLY A 43 1.78 -0.14 -9.12
CA GLY A 43 1.90 -0.45 -10.53
C GLY A 43 0.60 -0.90 -11.15
N ALA A 44 0.70 -1.47 -12.36
CA ALA A 44 -0.40 -1.99 -13.15
C ALA A 44 -0.51 -3.50 -13.03
N TRP A 45 -1.72 -4.01 -13.18
CA TRP A 45 -1.97 -5.43 -13.40
C TRP A 45 -2.92 -5.64 -14.59
N GLN A 46 -2.79 -6.80 -15.22
CA GLN A 46 -3.68 -7.28 -16.27
C GLN A 46 -3.99 -8.75 -16.06
N ARG A 47 -5.25 -9.13 -16.22
CA ARG A 47 -5.71 -10.52 -16.18
C ARG A 47 -5.85 -11.10 -17.58
N ALA A 48 -5.97 -12.43 -17.66
CA ALA A 48 -6.16 -13.17 -18.89
C ALA A 48 -7.44 -12.81 -19.66
N ASP A 49 -8.47 -12.34 -18.97
CA ASP A 49 -9.73 -11.86 -19.54
C ASP A 49 -9.64 -10.45 -20.15
N GLY A 50 -8.46 -9.83 -20.09
CA GLY A 50 -8.21 -8.48 -20.58
C GLY A 50 -8.53 -7.37 -19.59
N SER A 51 -9.09 -7.67 -18.41
CA SER A 51 -9.30 -6.66 -17.38
C SER A 51 -7.98 -6.11 -16.86
N VAL A 52 -7.95 -4.82 -16.61
CA VAL A 52 -6.76 -4.07 -16.17
C VAL A 52 -7.04 -3.31 -14.88
N GLY A 53 -5.98 -2.98 -14.18
CA GLY A 53 -6.11 -2.23 -12.94
C GLY A 53 -4.77 -1.81 -12.35
N TYR A 54 -4.82 -1.30 -11.13
CA TYR A 54 -3.63 -0.94 -10.37
C TYR A 54 -3.54 -1.76 -9.08
N PHE A 55 -2.33 -1.84 -8.56
CA PHE A 55 -2.05 -2.39 -7.24
C PHE A 55 -1.21 -1.44 -6.41
N THR A 56 -1.30 -1.58 -5.10
CA THR A 56 -0.37 -1.01 -4.13
C THR A 56 -0.09 -2.07 -3.09
N THR A 57 1.17 -2.46 -2.98
CA THR A 57 1.60 -3.51 -2.05
C THR A 57 2.59 -2.95 -1.05
N VAL A 58 2.39 -3.26 0.22
CA VAL A 58 3.29 -2.90 1.33
C VAL A 58 4.13 -4.11 1.68
N TRP A 59 5.44 -3.95 1.70
CA TRP A 59 6.43 -4.98 1.95
C TRP A 59 7.21 -4.70 3.21
N GLN A 60 7.31 -5.67 4.07
CA GLN A 60 8.14 -5.61 5.27
C GLN A 60 9.31 -6.59 5.16
N ARG A 61 10.53 -6.08 5.39
CA ARG A 61 11.72 -6.90 5.46
C ARG A 61 11.71 -7.73 6.74
N GLN A 62 11.88 -9.02 6.60
CA GLN A 62 11.93 -9.98 7.69
C GLN A 62 13.37 -10.11 8.24
N ARG A 63 13.52 -10.81 9.36
CA ARG A 63 14.83 -11.05 9.99
C ARG A 63 15.78 -11.88 9.12
N ASP A 64 15.23 -12.71 8.22
CA ASP A 64 15.97 -13.48 7.22
C ASP A 64 16.43 -12.66 6.02
N GLY A 65 16.07 -11.36 5.95
CA GLY A 65 16.37 -10.44 4.88
C GLY A 65 15.34 -10.44 3.75
N GLU A 66 14.43 -11.38 3.71
CA GLU A 66 13.40 -11.48 2.70
C GLU A 66 12.27 -10.47 2.94
N TYR A 67 11.68 -9.95 1.86
CA TYR A 67 10.50 -9.11 1.94
C TYR A 67 9.22 -9.96 1.88
N ARG A 68 8.31 -9.67 2.80
CA ARG A 68 6.96 -10.25 2.77
C ARG A 68 5.93 -9.14 2.72
N TRP A 69 4.91 -9.34 1.89
CA TRP A 69 3.84 -8.36 1.80
C TRP A 69 2.91 -8.42 3.02
N MET A 70 2.52 -7.24 3.48
CA MET A 70 1.68 -7.04 4.67
C MET A 70 0.28 -6.56 4.30
N LEU A 71 0.19 -5.78 3.24
CA LEU A 71 -1.04 -5.28 2.66
C LEU A 71 -0.89 -5.29 1.15
N ASP A 72 -1.94 -5.73 0.48
CA ASP A 72 -2.10 -5.57 -0.96
C ASP A 72 -3.48 -5.01 -1.24
N GLN A 73 -3.54 -3.97 -2.04
CA GLN A 73 -4.78 -3.32 -2.43
C GLN A 73 -4.70 -2.84 -3.88
N GLY A 74 -5.83 -2.77 -4.52
CA GLY A 74 -5.93 -2.26 -5.87
C GLY A 74 -7.36 -2.15 -6.33
N ASP A 75 -7.55 -1.76 -7.57
CA ASP A 75 -8.87 -1.71 -8.20
C ASP A 75 -8.77 -1.96 -9.69
N VAL A 76 -9.91 -2.24 -10.30
CA VAL A 76 -10.08 -2.32 -11.74
C VAL A 76 -10.09 -0.90 -12.31
N LEU A 77 -9.52 -0.75 -13.48
CA LEU A 77 -9.54 0.51 -14.24
C LEU A 77 -10.27 0.30 -15.56
N GLU A 78 -10.84 1.36 -16.10
CA GLU A 78 -11.46 1.36 -17.44
C GLU A 78 -10.40 1.25 -18.55
N SER A 79 -9.21 1.81 -18.30
CA SER A 79 -8.07 1.79 -19.21
C SER A 79 -6.78 1.43 -18.46
N PRO A 80 -5.82 0.78 -19.12
CA PRO A 80 -4.55 0.45 -18.50
C PRO A 80 -3.81 1.75 -18.10
N LEU A 81 -3.00 1.65 -17.05
CA LEU A 81 -2.05 2.70 -16.74
C LEU A 81 -0.97 2.76 -17.83
N ASP A 82 -0.49 3.96 -18.14
CA ASP A 82 0.64 4.15 -19.04
C ASP A 82 1.87 3.43 -18.48
N GLU A 83 2.49 2.63 -19.32
CA GLU A 83 3.71 1.90 -18.96
C GLU A 83 4.89 2.88 -18.84
N PRO A 84 5.56 2.95 -17.70
CA PRO A 84 6.70 3.83 -17.56
C PRO A 84 7.92 3.24 -18.28
N GLU A 85 8.75 4.10 -18.86
CA GLU A 85 10.01 3.68 -19.48
C GLU A 85 10.94 2.98 -18.47
N PHE A 86 10.94 3.46 -17.22
CA PHE A 86 11.70 2.88 -16.09
C PHE A 86 10.87 2.89 -14.82
N VAL A 87 11.07 1.89 -13.98
CA VAL A 87 10.49 1.89 -12.62
C VAL A 87 11.08 3.07 -11.85
N ARG A 88 10.22 3.96 -11.37
CA ARG A 88 10.63 5.06 -10.49
C ARG A 88 10.94 4.53 -9.10
N THR A 89 11.97 5.08 -8.47
CA THR A 89 12.35 4.72 -7.11
C THR A 89 12.57 5.97 -6.27
N ASP A 90 11.99 5.98 -5.08
CA ASP A 90 12.20 7.01 -4.06
C ASP A 90 12.64 6.35 -2.76
N VAL A 91 13.88 6.58 -2.34
CA VAL A 91 14.38 6.17 -1.04
C VAL A 91 14.25 7.34 -0.08
N ALA A 92 13.64 7.12 1.06
CA ALA A 92 13.52 8.14 2.10
C ALA A 92 14.89 8.56 2.64
N ASP A 93 15.04 9.82 3.04
CA ASP A 93 16.22 10.26 3.77
C ASP A 93 16.21 9.66 5.18
N CYS A 94 17.39 9.33 5.70
CA CYS A 94 17.48 8.83 7.07
C CYS A 94 17.13 9.94 8.08
N PRO A 95 16.18 9.69 9.00
CA PRO A 95 15.79 10.70 9.96
C PRO A 95 16.90 10.90 11.01
N GLN A 96 17.05 12.14 11.46
CA GLN A 96 18.02 12.47 12.51
C GLN A 96 17.50 12.15 13.92
N ARG A 97 16.21 11.91 14.07
CA ARG A 97 15.53 11.54 15.32
C ARG A 97 14.40 10.55 15.05
N ASP A 98 14.07 9.74 16.06
CA ASP A 98 12.90 8.87 16.01
C ASP A 98 11.62 9.71 16.13
N VAL A 99 10.77 9.63 15.13
CA VAL A 99 9.45 10.30 15.09
C VAL A 99 8.28 9.28 15.08
N ALA A 100 8.56 8.01 15.34
CA ALA A 100 7.54 6.94 15.26
C ALA A 100 6.34 7.21 16.18
N ALA A 101 6.58 7.73 17.38
CA ALA A 101 5.52 8.07 18.34
C ALA A 101 4.61 9.20 17.81
N GLU A 102 5.20 10.21 17.18
CA GLU A 102 4.47 11.34 16.58
C GLU A 102 3.63 10.88 15.38
N LEU A 103 4.19 10.03 14.52
CA LEU A 103 3.50 9.44 13.37
C LEU A 103 2.32 8.56 13.81
N ARG A 104 2.52 7.71 14.83
CA ARG A 104 1.43 6.88 15.37
C ARG A 104 0.33 7.72 16.03
N ALA A 105 0.69 8.78 16.76
CA ALA A 105 -0.31 9.69 17.32
C ALA A 105 -1.08 10.45 16.24
N GLN A 106 -0.46 10.78 15.12
CA GLN A 106 -1.14 11.34 13.95
C GLN A 106 -2.08 10.32 13.32
N ALA A 107 -1.61 9.09 13.13
CA ALA A 107 -2.38 7.99 12.60
C ALA A 107 -3.64 7.70 13.43
N GLU A 108 -3.50 7.68 14.76
CA GLU A 108 -4.62 7.48 15.69
C GLU A 108 -5.73 8.53 15.53
N ARG A 109 -5.34 9.80 15.29
CA ARG A 109 -6.32 10.87 15.01
C ARG A 109 -7.04 10.70 13.67
N SER A 110 -6.47 9.92 12.75
CA SER A 110 -7.02 9.63 11.42
C SER A 110 -7.85 8.35 11.39
N ARG A 111 -7.98 7.64 12.51
CA ARG A 111 -8.81 6.44 12.58
C ARG A 111 -10.27 6.76 12.29
N PRO A 112 -10.96 5.90 11.52
CA PRO A 112 -12.38 6.09 11.26
C PRO A 112 -13.17 5.95 12.55
N ALA A 113 -14.30 6.64 12.63
CA ALA A 113 -15.32 6.37 13.65
C ALA A 113 -15.74 4.88 13.57
N ALA A 114 -16.34 4.36 14.64
CA ALA A 114 -16.63 2.94 14.83
C ALA A 114 -17.08 2.19 13.56
N GLY A 115 -16.51 1.00 13.31
CA GLY A 115 -16.90 0.07 12.25
C GLY A 115 -16.03 0.05 10.99
N GLY A 116 -15.01 0.89 10.87
CA GLY A 116 -14.05 0.84 9.77
C GLY A 116 -12.84 -0.04 10.08
N THR A 117 -12.10 -0.44 9.06
CA THR A 117 -10.81 -1.11 9.18
C THR A 117 -9.68 -0.10 9.00
N TYR A 118 -8.71 -0.17 9.89
CA TYR A 118 -7.54 0.70 9.87
C TYR A 118 -6.26 -0.15 9.84
N PHE A 119 -5.33 0.25 8.98
CA PHE A 119 -4.01 -0.33 8.90
C PHE A 119 -2.99 0.80 8.85
N ASP A 120 -1.96 0.70 9.66
CA ASP A 120 -0.79 1.57 9.59
C ASP A 120 0.49 0.77 9.63
N GLN A 121 1.51 1.28 8.97
CA GLN A 121 2.84 0.69 8.98
C GLN A 121 3.90 1.79 8.96
N VAL A 122 4.83 1.70 9.89
CA VAL A 122 5.99 2.60 9.97
C VAL A 122 7.27 1.78 9.86
N SER A 123 8.27 2.27 9.11
CA SER A 123 9.60 1.67 9.06
C SER A 123 10.30 1.72 10.42
N ALA A 124 11.31 0.86 10.64
CA ALA A 124 11.99 0.80 11.93
C ALA A 124 12.73 2.10 12.25
N ASP A 125 13.24 2.80 11.23
CA ASP A 125 13.88 4.12 11.33
C ASP A 125 12.92 5.31 11.25
N SER A 126 11.60 5.06 11.13
CA SER A 126 10.56 6.10 11.00
C SER A 126 10.67 6.98 9.74
N SER A 127 11.40 6.57 8.72
CA SER A 127 11.59 7.34 7.49
C SER A 127 10.46 7.16 6.47
N LEU A 128 9.67 6.07 6.59
CA LEU A 128 8.53 5.76 5.72
C LEU A 128 7.33 5.37 6.57
N PHE A 129 6.17 5.94 6.26
CA PHE A 129 4.94 5.70 7.00
C PHE A 129 3.75 5.63 6.06
N LEU A 130 2.93 4.58 6.20
CA LEU A 130 1.70 4.40 5.44
C LEU A 130 0.52 4.26 6.38
N THR A 131 -0.59 4.90 6.01
CA THR A 131 -1.91 4.65 6.58
C THR A 131 -2.88 4.20 5.50
N PHE A 132 -3.77 3.28 5.84
CA PHE A 132 -4.83 2.79 4.97
C PHE A 132 -6.10 2.59 5.78
N VAL A 133 -7.18 3.17 5.30
CA VAL A 133 -8.48 3.16 5.98
C VAL A 133 -9.54 2.63 5.04
N VAL A 134 -10.36 1.71 5.52
CA VAL A 134 -11.59 1.28 4.86
C VAL A 134 -12.76 1.66 5.76
N SER A 135 -13.64 2.50 5.28
CA SER A 135 -14.85 2.93 5.98
C SER A 135 -15.91 1.83 5.98
N PRO A 136 -16.95 1.88 6.84
CA PRO A 136 -18.01 0.89 6.85
C PRO A 136 -18.80 0.77 5.54
N ASP A 137 -18.83 1.81 4.74
CA ASP A 137 -19.43 1.84 3.39
C ASP A 137 -18.51 1.28 2.30
N LEU A 138 -17.35 0.73 2.68
CA LEU A 138 -16.29 0.24 1.81
C LEU A 138 -15.56 1.32 0.99
N SER A 139 -15.84 2.58 1.23
CA SER A 139 -14.94 3.64 0.75
C SER A 139 -13.57 3.48 1.42
N ARG A 140 -12.50 3.81 0.71
CA ARG A 140 -11.16 3.67 1.24
C ARG A 140 -10.26 4.84 0.87
N HIS A 141 -9.34 5.13 1.74
CA HIS A 141 -8.30 6.12 1.49
C HIS A 141 -6.97 5.67 2.10
N TRP A 142 -5.90 6.12 1.50
CA TRP A 142 -4.55 5.82 1.97
C TRP A 142 -3.63 7.02 1.77
N LYS A 143 -2.59 7.02 2.55
CA LYS A 143 -1.56 8.04 2.52
C LYS A 143 -0.20 7.41 2.82
N LEU A 144 0.77 7.65 1.95
CA LEU A 144 2.17 7.31 2.14
C LEU A 144 2.95 8.59 2.36
N MET A 145 3.72 8.62 3.43
CA MET A 145 4.61 9.73 3.77
C MET A 145 6.04 9.21 3.82
N LEU A 146 6.98 10.01 3.35
CA LEU A 146 8.39 9.70 3.45
C LEU A 146 9.20 10.90 3.97
N ASN A 147 10.31 10.63 4.64
CA ASN A 147 11.20 11.66 5.12
C ASN A 147 12.02 12.25 3.97
N ARG A 148 12.00 13.59 3.85
CA ARG A 148 12.87 14.40 2.99
C ARG A 148 13.37 15.61 3.80
N ASP A 149 14.66 15.80 3.82
CA ASP A 149 15.29 16.94 4.53
C ASP A 149 14.79 17.07 5.99
N GLY A 150 14.63 15.95 6.68
CA GLY A 150 14.15 15.89 8.07
C GLY A 150 12.66 16.17 8.27
N LYS A 151 11.86 16.17 7.21
CA LYS A 151 10.41 16.37 7.26
C LYS A 151 9.68 15.21 6.60
N MET A 152 8.56 14.80 7.19
CA MET A 152 7.64 13.87 6.54
C MET A 152 6.82 14.60 5.48
N ILE A 153 6.97 14.20 4.23
CA ILE A 153 6.21 14.74 3.10
C ILE A 153 5.26 13.68 2.53
N ASP A 154 4.17 14.12 1.92
CA ASP A 154 3.24 13.25 1.23
C ASP A 154 3.87 12.74 -0.07
N ALA A 155 4.12 11.44 -0.14
CA ALA A 155 4.69 10.79 -1.32
C ALA A 155 3.61 10.24 -2.26
N MET A 156 2.53 9.74 -1.69
CA MET A 156 1.38 9.20 -2.42
C MET A 156 0.14 9.26 -1.55
N SER A 157 -0.98 9.61 -2.13
CA SER A 157 -2.29 9.44 -1.51
C SER A 157 -3.32 9.01 -2.55
N GLY A 158 -4.43 8.47 -2.09
CA GLY A 158 -5.53 8.10 -2.95
C GLY A 158 -6.77 7.77 -2.17
N SER A 159 -7.89 7.74 -2.88
CA SER A 159 -9.18 7.32 -2.35
C SER A 159 -9.98 6.57 -3.41
N VAL A 160 -10.86 5.70 -2.96
CA VAL A 160 -11.87 5.03 -3.79
C VAL A 160 -13.20 5.20 -3.11
N ALA A 161 -14.20 5.62 -3.86
CA ALA A 161 -15.57 5.78 -3.36
C ALA A 161 -16.20 4.43 -2.96
N ALA A 162 -17.25 4.49 -2.15
CA ALA A 162 -18.05 3.31 -1.82
C ALA A 162 -18.59 2.64 -3.09
N PRO A 163 -18.66 1.30 -3.15
CA PRO A 163 -19.30 0.59 -4.26
C PRO A 163 -20.76 1.04 -4.40
N GLY A 164 -21.18 1.45 -5.61
CA GLY A 164 -22.56 1.89 -5.89
C GLY A 164 -22.88 3.35 -5.57
N GLY A 165 -21.92 4.16 -5.21
CA GLY A 165 -22.03 5.60 -5.08
C GLY A 165 -21.69 6.29 -6.41
N ALA A 166 -22.62 6.28 -7.36
CA ALA A 166 -22.60 7.11 -8.56
C ALA A 166 -23.88 7.94 -8.60
#